data_6ad4296f072f366f2cb12ed407687541
#
_entry.id   6ad4296f072f366f2cb12ed407687541
#
_cell.length_a   1.000
_cell.length_b   1.000
_cell.length_c   1.000
_cell.angle_alpha   90.00
_cell.angle_beta   90.00
_cell.angle_gamma   90.00
#
_symmetry.space_group_name_H-M   'P 1'
#
loop_
_entity.id
_entity.type
_entity.pdbx_description
1 polymer ?
#
loop_
_entity_poly.entity_id
_entity_poly.type
_entity_poly.pdbx_seq_one_letter_code
_entity_poly.pdbx_strand_id
1 'polypeptide(L)'
;MTEAPENVNRLDEEGDVAADYLEELLDIADIDGDIDIEVRNGRTYISIEADGEDHGLDSLVGQDGEVLEALQELARLAVLSATENRSRLVLDINGYRRGRTVELSKIAQDAVDRVKSDGGRVALAPMSAYERKIVHDAVAELGFVSESEGEGPRRHIVVSAD
;
A
#
# COMPACT_ATOMS: atom_id res chain seq x y z
N MET A 1 -12.44 10.12 28.19
CA MET A 1 -11.04 9.75 28.10
C MET A 1 -10.78 8.25 28.31
N THR A 2 -11.79 7.45 28.12
CA THR A 2 -11.71 5.99 28.27
C THR A 2 -11.69 5.25 26.93
N GLU A 3 -11.50 5.96 25.83
CA GLU A 3 -11.52 5.32 24.48
C GLU A 3 -10.20 4.66 24.09
N ALA A 4 -9.08 5.00 24.72
CA ALA A 4 -7.78 4.47 24.36
C ALA A 4 -7.63 2.95 24.57
N PRO A 5 -8.05 2.34 25.70
CA PRO A 5 -7.88 0.90 25.88
C PRO A 5 -8.79 0.04 24.99
N GLU A 6 -10.01 0.45 24.72
CA GLU A 6 -10.93 -0.29 23.86
C GLU A 6 -10.49 -0.27 22.40
N ASN A 7 -9.96 0.85 21.94
CA ASN A 7 -9.47 1.00 20.58
C ASN A 7 -8.19 0.20 20.35
N VAL A 8 -7.29 0.16 21.33
CA VAL A 8 -6.08 -0.66 21.27
C VAL A 8 -6.43 -2.14 21.20
N ASN A 9 -7.36 -2.61 22.06
CA ASN A 9 -7.81 -4.00 22.05
C ASN A 9 -8.44 -4.39 20.72
N ARG A 10 -9.22 -3.49 20.11
CA ARG A 10 -9.84 -3.74 18.81
C ARG A 10 -8.79 -3.88 17.69
N LEU A 11 -7.78 -3.01 17.69
CA LEU A 11 -6.71 -3.05 16.69
C LEU A 11 -5.84 -4.30 16.86
N ASP A 12 -5.57 -4.71 18.09
CA ASP A 12 -4.85 -5.95 18.37
C ASP A 12 -5.64 -7.16 17.89
N GLU A 13 -6.94 -7.21 18.14
CA GLU A 13 -7.83 -8.26 17.66
C GLU A 13 -7.86 -8.32 16.13
N GLU A 14 -7.96 -7.17 15.47
CA GLU A 14 -7.90 -7.08 14.01
C GLU A 14 -6.59 -7.68 13.48
N GLY A 15 -5.48 -7.34 14.11
CA GLY A 15 -4.15 -7.86 13.76
C GLY A 15 -4.06 -9.37 13.91
N ASP A 16 -4.55 -9.90 15.02
CA ASP A 16 -4.53 -11.35 15.29
C ASP A 16 -5.38 -12.12 14.29
N VAL A 17 -6.60 -11.65 13.99
CA VAL A 17 -7.48 -12.29 13.01
C VAL A 17 -6.85 -12.28 11.61
N ALA A 18 -6.32 -11.14 11.20
CA ALA A 18 -5.69 -11.01 9.88
C ALA A 18 -4.43 -11.86 9.77
N ALA A 19 -3.59 -11.88 10.82
CA ALA A 19 -2.38 -12.69 10.85
C ALA A 19 -2.70 -14.18 10.77
N ASP A 20 -3.71 -14.66 11.52
CA ASP A 20 -4.14 -16.06 11.47
C ASP A 20 -4.62 -16.44 10.07
N TYR A 21 -5.40 -15.58 9.44
CA TYR A 21 -5.87 -15.78 8.06
C TYR A 21 -4.69 -15.89 7.07
N LEU A 22 -3.73 -14.99 7.18
CA LEU A 22 -2.57 -14.97 6.29
C LEU A 22 -1.63 -16.15 6.54
N GLU A 23 -1.44 -16.53 7.80
CA GLU A 23 -0.64 -17.70 8.17
C GLU A 23 -1.23 -18.98 7.57
N GLU A 24 -2.54 -19.15 7.66
CA GLU A 24 -3.23 -20.29 7.06
C GLU A 24 -3.10 -20.27 5.54
N LEU A 25 -3.21 -19.12 4.92
CA LEU A 25 -3.03 -18.97 3.47
C LEU A 25 -1.61 -19.37 3.03
N LEU A 26 -0.58 -18.92 3.77
CA LEU A 26 0.80 -19.29 3.49
C LEU A 26 1.02 -20.80 3.62
N ASP A 27 0.44 -21.41 4.66
CA ASP A 27 0.52 -22.86 4.87
C ASP A 27 -0.11 -23.64 3.73
N ILE A 28 -1.31 -23.24 3.29
CA ILE A 28 -2.02 -23.88 2.17
C ILE A 28 -1.24 -23.74 0.86
N ALA A 29 -0.64 -22.58 0.64
CA ALA A 29 0.15 -22.30 -0.56
C ALA A 29 1.56 -22.87 -0.51
N ASP A 30 1.98 -23.43 0.63
CA ASP A 30 3.34 -23.93 0.88
C ASP A 30 4.40 -22.84 0.65
N ILE A 31 4.14 -21.66 1.18
CA ILE A 31 5.03 -20.51 1.10
C ILE A 31 5.47 -20.14 2.52
N ASP A 32 6.77 -20.01 2.73
CA ASP A 32 7.34 -19.58 4.01
C ASP A 32 7.42 -18.07 4.09
N GLY A 33 7.04 -17.51 5.23
CA GLY A 33 7.15 -16.09 5.51
C GLY A 33 6.94 -15.79 6.99
N ASP A 34 7.64 -14.80 7.49
CA ASP A 34 7.49 -14.32 8.86
C ASP A 34 6.49 -13.18 8.89
N ILE A 35 5.46 -13.31 9.72
CA ILE A 35 4.40 -12.32 9.86
C ILE A 35 4.66 -11.47 11.09
N ASP A 36 4.71 -10.16 10.92
CA ASP A 36 4.86 -9.19 12.00
C ASP A 36 3.65 -8.25 12.03
N ILE A 37 3.21 -7.90 13.23
CA ILE A 37 2.05 -7.04 13.45
C ILE A 37 2.50 -5.81 14.23
N GLU A 38 2.17 -4.64 13.70
CA GLU A 38 2.45 -3.37 14.37
C GLU A 38 1.19 -2.51 14.39
N VAL A 39 0.89 -1.92 15.54
CA VAL A 39 -0.21 -0.95 15.67
C VAL A 39 0.42 0.43 15.84
N ARG A 40 0.12 1.34 14.93
CA ARG A 40 0.59 2.73 15.02
C ARG A 40 -0.41 3.68 14.38
N ASN A 41 -0.52 4.87 14.93
CA ASN A 41 -1.40 5.92 14.40
C ASN A 41 -2.86 5.45 14.20
N GLY A 42 -3.37 4.59 15.11
CA GLY A 42 -4.75 4.09 15.06
C GLY A 42 -5.01 3.11 13.92
N ARG A 43 -3.98 2.45 13.40
CA ARG A 43 -4.09 1.51 12.29
C ARG A 43 -3.19 0.30 12.51
N THR A 44 -3.66 -0.86 12.09
CA THR A 44 -2.88 -2.10 12.13
C THR A 44 -2.07 -2.25 10.85
N TYR A 45 -0.78 -2.54 11.00
CA TYR A 45 0.14 -2.82 9.90
C TYR A 45 0.61 -4.26 10.03
N ILE A 46 0.50 -5.02 8.95
CA ILE A 46 0.96 -6.41 8.89
C ILE A 46 2.01 -6.49 7.80
N SER A 47 3.18 -7.01 8.15
CA SER A 47 4.24 -7.26 7.18
C SER A 47 4.57 -8.74 7.13
N ILE A 48 4.82 -9.23 5.93
CA ILE A 48 5.28 -10.60 5.70
C ILE A 48 6.62 -10.50 5.00
N GLU A 49 7.63 -11.13 5.60
CA GLU A 49 8.98 -11.10 5.05
C GLU A 49 9.54 -12.51 4.92
N ALA A 50 10.35 -12.72 3.90
CA ALA A 50 11.04 -13.99 3.71
C ALA A 50 12.14 -14.13 4.77
N ASP A 51 12.22 -15.30 5.39
CA ASP A 51 13.32 -15.66 6.30
C ASP A 51 14.44 -16.33 5.48
N GLY A 52 15.32 -15.50 4.93
CA GLY A 52 16.39 -15.94 4.04
C GLY A 52 15.99 -15.83 2.56
N GLU A 53 16.11 -16.93 1.80
CA GLU A 53 15.74 -16.95 0.40
C GLU A 53 14.23 -16.89 0.22
N ASP A 54 13.78 -16.11 -0.77
CA ASP A 54 12.37 -16.02 -1.09
C ASP A 54 11.93 -17.24 -1.91
N HIS A 55 11.07 -18.05 -1.30
CA HIS A 55 10.49 -19.24 -1.92
C HIS A 55 9.01 -19.03 -2.29
N GLY A 56 8.75 -18.03 -3.13
CA GLY A 56 7.42 -17.78 -3.67
C GLY A 56 6.66 -16.64 -3.04
N LEU A 57 7.22 -15.96 -2.03
CA LEU A 57 6.56 -14.84 -1.39
C LEU A 57 6.33 -13.66 -2.36
N ASP A 58 7.24 -13.45 -3.32
CA ASP A 58 7.08 -12.44 -4.36
C ASP A 58 5.87 -12.70 -5.27
N SER A 59 5.44 -13.96 -5.42
CA SER A 59 4.25 -14.28 -6.18
C SER A 59 2.98 -13.72 -5.54
N LEU A 60 3.02 -13.46 -4.23
CA LEU A 60 1.92 -12.85 -3.47
C LEU A 60 1.90 -11.32 -3.57
N VAL A 61 2.92 -10.73 -4.14
CA VAL A 61 2.93 -9.32 -4.53
C VAL A 61 2.31 -9.15 -5.91
N GLY A 62 2.77 -9.97 -6.85
CA GLY A 62 2.31 -9.94 -8.23
C GLY A 62 2.85 -8.75 -9.01
N GLN A 63 2.39 -8.62 -10.24
CA GLN A 63 2.78 -7.50 -11.11
C GLN A 63 2.17 -6.21 -10.57
N ASP A 64 3.00 -5.19 -10.36
CA ASP A 64 2.61 -3.88 -9.85
C ASP A 64 1.85 -3.92 -8.52
N GLY A 65 2.04 -4.98 -7.71
CA GLY A 65 1.38 -5.13 -6.42
C GLY A 65 -0.08 -5.58 -6.49
N GLU A 66 -0.53 -6.06 -7.65
CA GLU A 66 -1.93 -6.46 -7.86
C GLU A 66 -2.37 -7.57 -6.92
N VAL A 67 -1.54 -8.58 -6.72
CA VAL A 67 -1.86 -9.69 -5.81
C VAL A 67 -1.84 -9.21 -4.36
N LEU A 68 -0.87 -8.37 -4.00
CA LEU A 68 -0.78 -7.78 -2.67
C LEU A 68 -2.04 -6.98 -2.32
N GLU A 69 -2.54 -6.17 -3.24
CA GLU A 69 -3.77 -5.40 -3.03
C GLU A 69 -4.98 -6.33 -2.84
N ALA A 70 -5.08 -7.41 -3.62
CA ALA A 70 -6.13 -8.40 -3.47
C ALA A 70 -6.07 -9.12 -2.13
N LEU A 71 -4.87 -9.49 -1.68
CA LEU A 71 -4.67 -10.13 -0.37
C LEU A 71 -5.03 -9.19 0.77
N GLN A 72 -4.70 -7.91 0.66
CA GLN A 72 -5.08 -6.92 1.66
C GLN A 72 -6.60 -6.85 1.79
N GLU A 73 -7.33 -6.82 0.69
CA GLU A 73 -8.78 -6.81 0.70
C GLU A 73 -9.36 -8.10 1.31
N LEU A 74 -8.79 -9.26 0.98
CA LEU A 74 -9.21 -10.53 1.57
C LEU A 74 -8.94 -10.56 3.09
N ALA A 75 -7.81 -10.04 3.54
CA ALA A 75 -7.50 -9.95 4.97
C ALA A 75 -8.49 -9.02 5.68
N ARG A 76 -8.83 -7.89 5.08
CA ARG A 76 -9.85 -6.97 5.61
C ARG A 76 -11.23 -7.63 5.70
N LEU A 77 -11.60 -8.41 4.70
CA LEU A 77 -12.85 -9.17 4.70
C LEU A 77 -12.86 -10.26 5.78
N ALA A 78 -11.73 -10.92 6.02
CA ALA A 78 -11.60 -11.90 7.10
C ALA A 78 -11.82 -11.23 8.46
N VAL A 79 -11.26 -10.05 8.68
CA VAL A 79 -11.49 -9.27 9.91
C VAL A 79 -12.97 -8.88 10.04
N LEU A 80 -13.57 -8.38 8.97
CA LEU A 80 -14.99 -8.01 8.98
C LEU A 80 -15.88 -9.21 9.33
N SER A 81 -15.58 -10.38 8.75
CA SER A 81 -16.34 -11.61 9.03
C SER A 81 -16.22 -12.06 10.48
N ALA A 82 -15.04 -11.94 11.08
CA ALA A 82 -14.77 -12.40 12.44
C ALA A 82 -15.21 -11.40 13.51
N THR A 83 -15.08 -10.10 13.27
CA THR A 83 -15.30 -9.04 14.28
C THR A 83 -16.53 -8.19 14.02
N GLU A 84 -17.14 -8.31 12.85
CA GLU A 84 -18.24 -7.46 12.38
C GLU A 84 -17.86 -5.97 12.24
N ASN A 85 -16.57 -5.67 12.32
CA ASN A 85 -16.02 -4.32 12.16
C ASN A 85 -15.12 -4.23 10.94
N ARG A 86 -15.26 -3.15 10.18
CA ARG A 86 -14.38 -2.88 9.04
C ARG A 86 -13.00 -2.49 9.55
N SER A 87 -11.98 -3.10 8.96
CA SER A 87 -10.58 -2.79 9.26
C SER A 87 -9.97 -1.92 8.16
N ARG A 88 -9.07 -1.03 8.55
CA ARG A 88 -8.23 -0.26 7.62
C ARG A 88 -6.79 -0.76 7.65
N LEU A 89 -6.60 -2.04 7.99
CA LEU A 89 -5.26 -2.62 8.06
C LEU A 89 -4.51 -2.43 6.73
N VAL A 90 -3.21 -2.34 6.85
CA VAL A 90 -2.29 -2.28 5.70
C VAL A 90 -1.44 -3.53 5.70
N LEU A 91 -1.41 -4.25 4.59
CA LEU A 91 -0.56 -5.41 4.38
C LEU A 91 0.59 -5.04 3.46
N ASP A 92 1.80 -5.40 3.86
CA ASP A 92 2.98 -5.32 3.00
C ASP A 92 3.70 -6.65 2.95
N ILE A 93 4.35 -6.93 1.84
CA ILE A 93 5.10 -8.17 1.61
C ILE A 93 6.47 -7.79 1.06
N ASN A 94 7.53 -8.26 1.74
CA ASN A 94 8.93 -8.02 1.35
C ASN A 94 9.28 -6.54 1.15
N GLY A 95 8.64 -5.65 1.91
CA GLY A 95 8.90 -4.21 1.79
C GLY A 95 8.47 -3.60 0.45
N TYR A 96 7.55 -4.23 -0.27
CA TYR A 96 7.10 -3.76 -1.59
C TYR A 96 6.60 -2.32 -1.55
N ARG A 97 5.75 -1.98 -0.57
CA ARG A 97 5.17 -0.63 -0.49
C ARG A 97 6.22 0.45 -0.25
N ARG A 98 7.23 0.14 0.58
CA ARG A 98 8.34 1.07 0.83
C ARG A 98 9.18 1.28 -0.44
N GLY A 99 9.53 0.19 -1.12
CA GLY A 99 10.24 0.25 -2.39
C GLY A 99 9.43 0.98 -3.47
N ARG A 100 8.13 0.74 -3.53
CA ARG A 100 7.25 1.42 -4.48
C ARG A 100 7.15 2.92 -4.19
N THR A 101 7.13 3.32 -2.90
CA THR A 101 7.14 4.72 -2.52
C THR A 101 8.39 5.43 -3.03
N VAL A 102 9.55 4.80 -2.93
CA VAL A 102 10.82 5.34 -3.47
C VAL A 102 10.74 5.50 -4.98
N GLU A 103 10.23 4.49 -5.69
CA GLU A 103 10.04 4.56 -7.14
C GLU A 103 9.09 5.69 -7.54
N LEU A 104 7.96 5.82 -6.84
CA LEU A 104 6.97 6.86 -7.12
C LEU A 104 7.53 8.27 -6.86
N SER A 105 8.35 8.43 -5.83
CA SER A 105 9.04 9.70 -5.57
C SER A 105 9.99 10.04 -6.70
N LYS A 106 10.70 9.06 -7.24
CA LYS A 106 11.58 9.24 -8.39
C LYS A 106 10.79 9.60 -9.66
N ILE A 107 9.66 8.93 -9.90
CA ILE A 107 8.77 9.24 -11.02
C ILE A 107 8.28 10.69 -10.92
N ALA A 108 7.91 11.14 -9.72
CA ALA A 108 7.51 12.53 -9.48
C ALA A 108 8.64 13.51 -9.79
N GLN A 109 9.86 13.22 -9.33
CA GLN A 109 11.03 14.05 -9.56
C GLN A 109 11.35 14.15 -11.06
N ASP A 110 11.35 13.02 -11.76
CA ASP A 110 11.61 12.98 -13.21
C ASP A 110 10.56 13.79 -13.99
N ALA A 111 9.27 13.69 -13.59
CA ALA A 111 8.20 14.46 -14.21
C ALA A 111 8.39 15.96 -13.99
N VAL A 112 8.74 16.36 -12.78
CA VAL A 112 9.02 17.77 -12.43
C VAL A 112 10.22 18.28 -13.25
N ASP A 113 11.28 17.49 -13.37
CA ASP A 113 12.47 17.86 -14.15
C ASP A 113 12.12 18.08 -15.63
N ARG A 114 11.23 17.24 -16.18
CA ARG A 114 10.76 17.39 -17.56
C ARG A 114 9.93 18.66 -17.74
N VAL A 115 9.06 18.97 -16.78
CA VAL A 115 8.29 20.24 -16.80
C VAL A 115 9.23 21.45 -16.73
N LYS A 116 10.26 21.38 -15.91
CA LYS A 116 11.28 22.45 -15.81
C LYS A 116 12.02 22.68 -17.12
N SER A 117 12.37 21.59 -17.82
CA SER A 117 13.14 21.65 -19.06
C SER A 117 12.32 22.07 -20.26
N ASP A 118 11.14 21.46 -20.42
CA ASP A 118 10.35 21.55 -21.65
C ASP A 118 9.13 22.45 -21.50
N GLY A 119 8.75 22.76 -20.26
CA GLY A 119 7.48 23.44 -19.95
C GLY A 119 6.28 22.54 -20.20
N GLY A 120 5.09 23.08 -20.09
CA GLY A 120 3.86 22.36 -20.38
C GLY A 120 3.45 21.36 -19.32
N ARG A 121 2.89 20.24 -19.75
CA ARG A 121 2.30 19.23 -18.89
C ARG A 121 2.90 17.84 -19.19
N VAL A 122 3.13 17.07 -18.13
CA VAL A 122 3.65 15.69 -18.24
C VAL A 122 2.61 14.74 -17.66
N ALA A 123 2.11 13.82 -18.48
CA ALA A 123 1.20 12.78 -18.04
C ALA A 123 1.99 11.54 -17.63
N LEU A 124 1.65 11.00 -16.46
CA LEU A 124 2.26 9.76 -15.94
C LEU A 124 1.42 8.55 -16.33
N ALA A 125 1.98 7.36 -16.18
CA ALA A 125 1.23 6.12 -16.39
C ALA A 125 0.09 6.01 -15.36
N PRO A 126 -1.00 5.31 -15.68
CA PRO A 126 -2.08 5.08 -14.72
C PRO A 126 -1.59 4.39 -13.45
N MET A 127 -2.17 4.75 -12.33
CA MET A 127 -1.84 4.17 -11.03
C MET A 127 -3.04 4.25 -10.08
N SER A 128 -3.00 3.46 -8.99
CA SER A 128 -4.06 3.43 -8.00
C SER A 128 -4.21 4.76 -7.25
N ALA A 129 -5.35 4.94 -6.60
CA ALA A 129 -5.60 6.14 -5.77
C ALA A 129 -4.55 6.31 -4.67
N TYR A 130 -4.13 5.22 -4.05
CA TYR A 130 -3.10 5.21 -3.03
C TYR A 130 -1.77 5.72 -3.59
N GLU A 131 -1.35 5.20 -4.74
CA GLU A 131 -0.11 5.62 -5.39
C GLU A 131 -0.17 7.06 -5.89
N ARG A 132 -1.31 7.47 -6.45
CA ARG A 132 -1.50 8.85 -6.90
C ARG A 132 -1.34 9.85 -5.76
N LYS A 133 -1.82 9.51 -4.56
CA LYS A 133 -1.63 10.37 -3.39
C LYS A 133 -0.16 10.57 -3.07
N ILE A 134 0.65 9.52 -3.13
CA ILE A 134 2.09 9.59 -2.89
C ILE A 134 2.75 10.53 -3.91
N VAL A 135 2.39 10.39 -5.18
CA VAL A 135 2.95 11.24 -6.26
C VAL A 135 2.50 12.69 -6.10
N HIS A 136 1.21 12.94 -5.78
CA HIS A 136 0.71 14.31 -5.52
C HIS A 136 1.49 14.99 -4.41
N ASP A 137 1.72 14.29 -3.30
CA ASP A 137 2.46 14.82 -2.15
C ASP A 137 3.92 15.14 -2.54
N ALA A 138 4.57 14.23 -3.28
CA ALA A 138 5.94 14.43 -3.74
C ALA A 138 6.06 15.62 -4.72
N VAL A 139 5.14 15.76 -5.65
CA VAL A 139 5.10 16.89 -6.60
C VAL A 139 4.89 18.22 -5.87
N ALA A 140 3.98 18.23 -4.89
CA ALA A 140 3.71 19.43 -4.08
C ALA A 140 4.94 19.85 -3.28
N GLU A 141 5.68 18.91 -2.70
CA GLU A 141 6.93 19.19 -1.99
C GLU A 141 8.00 19.83 -2.90
N LEU A 142 7.97 19.48 -4.18
CA LEU A 142 8.89 20.05 -5.19
C LEU A 142 8.42 21.40 -5.72
N GLY A 143 7.28 21.90 -5.25
CA GLY A 143 6.74 23.21 -5.63
C GLY A 143 5.98 23.24 -6.95
N PHE A 144 5.50 22.08 -7.40
CA PHE A 144 4.76 21.94 -8.65
C PHE A 144 3.32 21.52 -8.39
N VAL A 145 2.50 21.52 -9.43
CA VAL A 145 1.07 21.22 -9.38
C VAL A 145 0.82 19.86 -10.06
N SER A 146 -0.07 19.09 -9.51
CA SER A 146 -0.48 17.83 -10.11
C SER A 146 -1.99 17.65 -9.99
N GLU A 147 -2.59 17.07 -11.02
CA GLU A 147 -4.01 16.76 -11.08
C GLU A 147 -4.20 15.31 -11.53
N SER A 148 -5.24 14.66 -11.04
CA SER A 148 -5.63 13.34 -11.52
C SER A 148 -6.64 13.50 -12.65
N GLU A 149 -6.37 12.85 -13.78
CA GLU A 149 -7.23 12.87 -14.97
C GLU A 149 -7.58 11.43 -15.37
N GLY A 150 -8.68 11.27 -16.11
CA GLY A 150 -9.15 9.97 -16.55
C GLY A 150 -10.06 9.30 -15.54
N GLU A 151 -10.54 8.12 -15.88
CA GLU A 151 -11.49 7.35 -15.07
C GLU A 151 -11.07 5.88 -14.93
N GLY A 152 -11.42 5.29 -13.79
CA GLY A 152 -11.20 3.87 -13.52
C GLY A 152 -9.73 3.46 -13.68
N PRO A 153 -9.46 2.35 -14.40
CA PRO A 153 -8.08 1.84 -14.55
C PRO A 153 -7.15 2.75 -15.33
N ARG A 154 -7.68 3.76 -16.03
CA ARG A 154 -6.88 4.71 -16.82
C ARG A 154 -6.59 6.00 -16.08
N ARG A 155 -7.08 6.13 -14.86
CA ARG A 155 -6.87 7.36 -14.09
C ARG A 155 -5.39 7.53 -13.76
N HIS A 156 -4.86 8.70 -14.06
CA HIS A 156 -3.43 8.99 -13.99
C HIS A 156 -3.19 10.42 -13.51
N ILE A 157 -1.93 10.74 -13.23
CA ILE A 157 -1.52 12.08 -12.80
C ILE A 157 -0.94 12.85 -13.98
N VAL A 158 -1.25 14.15 -14.01
CA VAL A 158 -0.63 15.12 -14.91
C VAL A 158 0.06 16.17 -14.06
N VAL A 159 1.34 16.39 -14.32
CA VAL A 159 2.19 17.34 -13.60
C VAL A 159 2.38 18.61 -14.44
N SER A 160 2.30 19.77 -13.82
CA SER A 160 2.52 21.06 -14.48
C SER A 160 3.16 22.06 -13.51
N ALA A 161 3.63 23.17 -14.04
CA ALA A 161 4.20 24.25 -13.21
C ALA A 161 3.10 25.05 -12.49
N ASP A 162 1.95 25.23 -13.14
CA ASP A 162 0.77 25.94 -12.63
C ASP A 162 -0.51 25.27 -13.09
#